data_b3d9e5d783118cc845c5db49784e863e
#
_entry.id   b3d9e5d783118cc845c5db49784e863e
#
_cell.length_a   1.000
_cell.length_b   1.000
_cell.length_c   1.000
_cell.angle_alpha   90.00
_cell.angle_beta   90.00
_cell.angle_gamma   90.00
#
_symmetry.space_group_name_H-M   'P 1'
#
loop_
_entity.id
_entity.type
_entity.pdbx_description
1 polymer ?
#
loop_
_entity_poly.entity_id
_entity_poly.type
_entity_poly.pdbx_seq_one_letter_code
_entity_poly.pdbx_strand_id
1 'polypeptide(L)'
;MVLSLNYPPSANRYWRCFRNRMVPSAAATAYKKHVKTVAQSEGVVLHNYSICVNMQLLPKLTAKGEASKVLLDLDNCLKVALDALQGVIIENDNQVKEIHASYGVPTDGGGLIIEIMRMDDGTL
;
A
#
# COMPACT_ATOMS: atom_id res chain seq x y z
N MET A 1 -2.29 -12.83 6.04
CA MET A 1 -2.46 -12.50 4.60
C MET A 1 -1.34 -11.59 4.17
N VAL A 2 -0.64 -11.95 3.11
CA VAL A 2 0.49 -11.17 2.60
C VAL A 2 0.24 -10.86 1.12
N LEU A 3 0.39 -9.57 0.77
CA LEU A 3 0.31 -9.12 -0.61
C LEU A 3 1.67 -8.59 -1.04
N SER A 4 2.12 -9.02 -2.21
CA SER A 4 3.33 -8.51 -2.84
C SER A 4 2.91 -7.62 -4.01
N LEU A 5 3.18 -6.33 -3.88
CA LEU A 5 2.70 -5.32 -4.79
C LEU A 5 3.86 -4.61 -5.49
N ASN A 6 3.55 -3.97 -6.61
CA ASN A 6 4.50 -3.10 -7.27
C ASN A 6 4.84 -1.89 -6.39
N TYR A 7 6.00 -1.27 -6.67
CA TYR A 7 6.40 -0.04 -6.00
C TYR A 7 5.32 1.03 -6.22
N PRO A 8 4.81 1.67 -5.15
CA PRO A 8 3.69 2.59 -5.28
C PRO A 8 4.12 3.95 -5.88
N PRO A 9 3.17 4.66 -6.48
CA PRO A 9 3.44 6.05 -6.84
C PRO A 9 3.57 6.92 -5.59
N SER A 10 4.21 8.07 -5.70
CA SER A 10 4.27 9.03 -4.59
C SER A 10 2.87 9.60 -4.32
N ALA A 11 2.64 10.10 -3.10
CA ALA A 11 1.37 10.75 -2.77
C ALA A 11 1.11 11.95 -3.69
N ASN A 12 2.15 12.68 -4.08
CA ASN A 12 2.02 13.81 -5.00
C ASN A 12 1.54 13.41 -6.39
N ARG A 13 1.83 12.18 -6.82
CA ARG A 13 1.37 11.64 -8.10
C ARG A 13 0.06 10.88 -7.97
N TYR A 14 -0.27 10.42 -6.77
CA TYR A 14 -1.46 9.63 -6.51
C TYR A 14 -2.72 10.50 -6.53
N TRP A 15 -2.65 11.70 -5.95
CA TRP A 15 -3.74 12.66 -5.98
C TRP A 15 -3.41 13.84 -6.88
N ARG A 16 -4.44 14.46 -7.44
CA ARG A 16 -4.32 15.69 -8.20
C ARG A 16 -5.40 16.67 -7.79
N CYS A 17 -5.15 17.94 -8.00
CA CYS A 17 -6.14 19.00 -7.76
C CYS A 17 -7.01 19.17 -9.01
N PHE A 18 -8.31 19.14 -8.80
CA PHE A 18 -9.29 19.38 -9.86
C PHE A 18 -10.47 20.16 -9.28
N ARG A 19 -10.71 21.36 -9.81
CA ARG A 19 -11.78 22.26 -9.33
C ARG A 19 -11.72 22.47 -7.81
N ASN A 20 -10.54 22.81 -7.30
CA ASN A 20 -10.27 23.05 -5.88
C ASN A 20 -10.49 21.83 -4.96
N ARG A 21 -10.51 20.62 -5.54
CA ARG A 21 -10.60 19.39 -4.76
C ARG A 21 -9.44 18.46 -5.11
N MET A 22 -9.02 17.69 -4.11
CA MET A 22 -8.06 16.61 -4.35
C MET A 22 -8.82 15.39 -4.85
N VAL A 23 -8.45 14.91 -6.04
CA VAL A 23 -9.06 13.73 -6.66
C VAL A 23 -7.99 12.72 -7.01
N PRO A 24 -8.32 11.41 -7.09
CA PRO A 24 -7.36 10.40 -7.53
C PRO A 24 -6.88 10.68 -8.95
N SER A 25 -5.59 10.48 -9.18
CA SER A 25 -4.98 10.61 -10.49
C SER A 25 -5.12 9.32 -11.31
N ALA A 26 -4.68 9.35 -12.56
CA ALA A 26 -4.56 8.14 -13.36
C ALA A 26 -3.60 7.12 -12.72
N ALA A 27 -2.52 7.60 -12.07
CA ALA A 27 -1.60 6.74 -11.33
C ALA A 27 -2.30 6.04 -10.17
N ALA A 28 -3.18 6.75 -9.45
CA ALA A 28 -3.96 6.18 -8.36
C ALA A 28 -4.91 5.09 -8.87
N THR A 29 -5.63 5.36 -9.94
CA THR A 29 -6.55 4.40 -10.54
C THR A 29 -5.81 3.14 -10.99
N ALA A 30 -4.67 3.30 -11.64
CA ALA A 30 -3.84 2.17 -12.08
C ALA A 30 -3.32 1.36 -10.91
N TYR A 31 -2.84 2.02 -9.86
CA TYR A 31 -2.30 1.32 -8.69
C TYR A 31 -3.39 0.56 -7.94
N LYS A 32 -4.55 1.18 -7.76
CA LYS A 32 -5.69 0.52 -7.10
C LYS A 32 -6.16 -0.71 -7.89
N LYS A 33 -6.17 -0.61 -9.21
CA LYS A 33 -6.48 -1.75 -10.08
C LYS A 33 -5.45 -2.88 -9.91
N HIS A 34 -4.17 -2.54 -9.81
CA HIS A 34 -3.11 -3.50 -9.55
C HIS A 34 -3.32 -4.21 -8.22
N VAL A 35 -3.60 -3.46 -7.15
CA VAL A 35 -3.87 -4.03 -5.82
C VAL A 35 -5.06 -4.98 -5.88
N LYS A 36 -6.12 -4.58 -6.56
CA LYS A 36 -7.31 -5.41 -6.72
C LYS A 36 -7.00 -6.72 -7.47
N THR A 37 -6.21 -6.65 -8.53
CA THR A 37 -5.81 -7.83 -9.30
C THR A 37 -5.01 -8.80 -8.43
N VAL A 38 -4.04 -8.30 -7.68
CA VAL A 38 -3.23 -9.13 -6.77
C VAL A 38 -4.11 -9.75 -5.69
N ALA A 39 -4.99 -8.96 -5.08
CA ALA A 39 -5.91 -9.46 -4.05
C ALA A 39 -6.80 -10.57 -4.58
N GLN A 40 -7.35 -10.41 -5.78
CA GLN A 40 -8.20 -11.44 -6.39
C GLN A 40 -7.44 -12.73 -6.66
N SER A 41 -6.19 -12.63 -7.13
CA SER A 41 -5.37 -13.83 -7.40
C SER A 41 -5.01 -14.57 -6.13
N GLU A 42 -4.92 -13.88 -4.99
CA GLU A 42 -4.67 -14.49 -3.68
C GLU A 42 -5.96 -14.97 -3.01
N GLY A 43 -7.11 -14.76 -3.63
CA GLY A 43 -8.39 -15.14 -3.05
C GLY A 43 -8.86 -14.24 -1.93
N VAL A 44 -8.36 -13.03 -1.85
CA VAL A 44 -8.69 -12.09 -0.79
C VAL A 44 -10.08 -11.50 -1.00
N VAL A 45 -10.85 -11.44 0.08
CA VAL A 45 -12.18 -10.83 0.10
C VAL A 45 -12.17 -9.59 1.01
N LEU A 46 -13.11 -8.70 0.78
CA LEU A 46 -13.27 -7.49 1.57
C LEU A 46 -13.59 -7.84 3.03
N HIS A 47 -12.85 -7.23 3.95
CA HIS A 47 -13.00 -7.43 5.39
C HIS A 47 -13.60 -6.21 6.06
N ASN A 48 -14.32 -6.42 7.16
CA ASN A 48 -14.95 -5.35 7.93
C ASN A 48 -14.55 -5.36 9.42
N TYR A 49 -13.53 -6.11 9.78
CA TYR A 49 -13.03 -6.18 11.16
C TYR A 49 -11.77 -5.34 11.33
N SER A 50 -11.40 -5.08 12.59
CA SER A 50 -10.17 -4.35 12.92
C SER A 50 -8.93 -5.14 12.50
N ILE A 51 -7.95 -4.43 11.94
CA ILE A 51 -6.75 -5.04 11.39
C ILE A 51 -5.48 -4.33 11.85
N CYS A 52 -4.41 -5.09 11.85
CA CYS A 52 -3.03 -4.59 11.93
C CYS A 52 -2.42 -4.70 10.53
N VAL A 53 -1.74 -3.65 10.11
CA VAL A 53 -1.03 -3.61 8.83
C VAL A 53 0.47 -3.54 9.11
N ASN A 54 1.22 -4.48 8.54
CA ASN A 54 2.67 -4.45 8.53
C ASN A 54 3.12 -4.24 7.09
N MET A 55 3.86 -3.18 6.85
CA MET A 55 4.24 -2.75 5.50
C MET A 55 5.75 -2.65 5.37
N GLN A 56 6.29 -3.19 4.28
CA GLN A 56 7.70 -3.02 3.92
C GLN A 56 7.80 -2.42 2.53
N LEU A 57 8.45 -1.28 2.42
CA LEU A 57 8.77 -0.68 1.12
C LEU A 57 10.15 -1.17 0.70
N LEU A 58 10.19 -1.87 -0.44
CA LEU A 58 11.42 -2.40 -0.99
C LEU A 58 12.00 -1.39 -1.97
N PRO A 59 13.19 -0.80 -1.66
CA PRO A 59 13.81 0.15 -2.59
C PRO A 59 14.10 -0.48 -3.95
N LYS A 60 14.14 0.36 -4.97
CA LYS A 60 14.57 -0.08 -6.30
C LYS A 60 16.06 -0.26 -6.32
N LEU A 61 16.54 -1.17 -7.18
CA LEU A 61 17.94 -1.31 -7.49
C LEU A 61 18.34 -0.36 -8.61
N THR A 62 19.53 0.24 -8.51
CA THR A 62 20.12 1.01 -9.60
C THR A 62 20.73 0.06 -10.64
N ALA A 63 21.15 0.60 -11.79
CA ALA A 63 21.86 -0.17 -12.81
C ALA A 63 23.14 -0.83 -12.29
N LYS A 64 23.72 -0.31 -11.20
CA LYS A 64 24.92 -0.86 -10.57
C LYS A 64 24.59 -1.91 -9.49
N GLY A 65 23.32 -2.23 -9.29
CA GLY A 65 22.90 -3.20 -8.28
C GLY A 65 22.89 -2.65 -6.86
N GLU A 66 22.92 -1.33 -6.69
CA GLU A 66 22.83 -0.67 -5.40
C GLU A 66 21.43 -0.17 -5.14
N ALA A 67 21.07 0.06 -3.86
CA ALA A 67 19.79 0.64 -3.53
C ALA A 67 19.68 2.06 -4.09
N SER A 68 18.56 2.36 -4.75
CA SER A 68 18.28 3.69 -5.26
C SER A 68 18.19 4.69 -4.11
N LYS A 69 18.76 5.88 -4.30
CA LYS A 69 18.64 6.99 -3.36
C LYS A 69 17.32 7.72 -3.52
N VAL A 70 16.62 7.51 -4.64
CA VAL A 70 15.27 8.03 -4.86
C VAL A 70 14.29 7.06 -4.21
N LEU A 71 13.77 7.44 -3.06
CA LEU A 71 13.01 6.55 -2.19
C LEU A 71 11.85 7.34 -1.58
N LEU A 72 10.67 6.74 -1.59
CA LEU A 72 9.51 7.34 -0.92
C LEU A 72 9.71 7.31 0.58
N ASP A 73 9.24 8.35 1.27
CA ASP A 73 9.12 8.32 2.72
C ASP A 73 8.07 7.29 3.12
N LEU A 74 8.24 6.67 4.29
CA LEU A 74 7.31 5.64 4.74
C LEU A 74 5.90 6.18 4.95
N ASP A 75 5.74 7.40 5.48
CA ASP A 75 4.42 8.00 5.65
C ASP A 75 3.73 8.30 4.31
N ASN A 76 4.50 8.73 3.32
CA ASN A 76 4.01 8.97 1.96
C ASN A 76 3.50 7.66 1.34
N CYS A 77 4.30 6.61 1.46
CA CYS A 77 3.95 5.28 1.00
C CYS A 77 2.70 4.75 1.71
N LEU A 78 2.61 4.95 3.02
CA LEU A 78 1.48 4.50 3.82
C LEU A 78 0.17 5.12 3.37
N LYS A 79 0.15 6.42 3.10
CA LYS A 79 -1.06 7.10 2.62
C LYS A 79 -1.58 6.48 1.33
N VAL A 80 -0.69 6.22 0.39
CA VAL A 80 -1.05 5.60 -0.89
C VAL A 80 -1.52 4.16 -0.68
N ALA A 81 -0.81 3.40 0.13
CA ALA A 81 -1.13 2.01 0.39
C ALA A 81 -2.51 1.86 1.04
N LEU A 82 -2.80 2.63 2.09
CA LEU A 82 -4.08 2.54 2.78
C LEU A 82 -5.24 2.94 1.87
N ASP A 83 -5.08 3.98 1.06
CA ASP A 83 -6.12 4.35 0.11
C ASP A 83 -6.36 3.25 -0.92
N ALA A 84 -5.30 2.64 -1.42
CA ALA A 84 -5.41 1.58 -2.42
C ALA A 84 -6.08 0.31 -1.87
N LEU A 85 -5.99 0.07 -0.56
CA LEU A 85 -6.65 -1.08 0.08
C LEU A 85 -8.15 -0.86 0.29
N GLN A 86 -8.60 0.39 0.37
CA GLN A 86 -10.02 0.68 0.62
C GLN A 86 -10.90 0.27 -0.56
N GLY A 87 -11.97 -0.45 -0.26
CA GLY A 87 -12.87 -1.00 -1.27
C GLY A 87 -12.32 -2.24 -1.97
N VAL A 88 -11.12 -2.68 -1.62
CA VAL A 88 -10.48 -3.88 -2.17
C VAL A 88 -10.31 -4.95 -1.09
N ILE A 89 -9.71 -4.60 0.03
CA ILE A 89 -9.41 -5.52 1.13
C ILE A 89 -10.12 -5.08 2.40
N ILE A 90 -10.26 -3.79 2.61
CA ILE A 90 -10.96 -3.20 3.75
C ILE A 90 -12.04 -2.24 3.25
N GLU A 91 -13.10 -2.08 4.03
CA GLU A 91 -14.17 -1.16 3.70
C GLU A 91 -13.76 0.28 3.96
N ASN A 92 -13.01 0.50 5.05
CA ASN A 92 -12.64 1.84 5.49
C ASN A 92 -11.30 1.79 6.22
N ASP A 93 -10.49 2.83 6.08
CA ASP A 93 -9.19 2.92 6.73
C ASP A 93 -9.28 3.03 8.26
N ASN A 94 -10.46 3.38 8.82
CA ASN A 94 -10.66 3.37 10.27
C ASN A 94 -10.60 1.97 10.89
N GLN A 95 -10.63 0.91 10.08
CA GLN A 95 -10.42 -0.45 10.54
C GLN A 95 -8.97 -0.71 10.94
N VAL A 96 -8.04 0.11 10.45
CA VAL A 96 -6.61 -0.05 10.74
C VAL A 96 -6.33 0.52 12.12
N LYS A 97 -6.04 -0.37 13.08
CA LYS A 97 -5.82 0.00 14.48
C LYS A 97 -4.35 -0.02 14.87
N GLU A 98 -3.53 -0.69 14.09
CA GLU A 98 -2.10 -0.79 14.34
C GLU A 98 -1.35 -0.83 13.02
N ILE A 99 -0.24 -0.10 12.94
CA ILE A 99 0.56 0.01 11.72
C ILE A 99 2.02 -0.15 12.09
N HIS A 100 2.71 -1.00 11.31
CA HIS A 100 4.16 -1.11 11.33
C HIS A 100 4.66 -0.87 9.92
N ALA A 101 5.61 0.02 9.77
CA ALA A 101 6.17 0.36 8.46
C ALA A 101 7.69 0.40 8.53
N SER A 102 8.33 -0.17 7.54
CA SER A 102 9.79 -0.23 7.48
C SER A 102 10.26 -0.33 6.03
N TYR A 103 11.55 -0.09 5.82
CA TYR A 103 12.18 -0.39 4.54
C TYR A 103 12.67 -1.82 4.55
N GLY A 104 12.46 -2.52 3.45
CA GLY A 104 12.94 -3.87 3.25
C GLY A 104 14.17 -3.92 2.34
N VAL A 105 14.47 -5.11 1.84
CA VAL A 105 15.63 -5.35 0.99
C VAL A 105 15.40 -4.76 -0.40
N PRO A 106 16.38 -4.03 -0.97
CA PRO A 106 16.26 -3.53 -2.34
C PRO A 106 16.05 -4.67 -3.33
N THR A 107 15.19 -4.44 -4.31
CA THR A 107 14.87 -5.42 -5.34
C THR A 107 14.74 -4.73 -6.69
N ASP A 108 14.83 -5.51 -7.75
CA ASP A 108 14.68 -5.00 -9.11
C ASP A 108 13.26 -4.45 -9.29
N GLY A 109 13.18 -3.16 -9.69
CA GLY A 109 11.91 -2.47 -9.83
C GLY A 109 11.27 -2.03 -8.53
N GLY A 110 11.82 -2.42 -7.38
CA GLY A 110 11.24 -2.14 -6.07
C GLY A 110 9.96 -2.91 -5.82
N GLY A 111 9.31 -2.63 -4.71
CA GLY A 111 8.06 -3.29 -4.38
C GLY A 111 7.48 -2.82 -3.07
N LEU A 112 6.32 -3.34 -2.74
CA LEU A 112 5.64 -3.08 -1.48
C LEU A 112 5.05 -4.40 -0.99
N ILE A 113 5.48 -4.83 0.19
CA ILE A 113 4.92 -6.02 0.84
C ILE A 113 4.00 -5.55 1.95
N ILE A 114 2.75 -5.99 1.90
CA ILE A 114 1.77 -5.66 2.93
C ILE A 114 1.28 -6.96 3.55
N GLU A 115 1.44 -7.05 4.87
CA GLU A 115 0.86 -8.11 5.67
C GLU A 115 -0.31 -7.54 6.45
N ILE A 116 -1.46 -8.20 6.34
CA ILE A 116 -2.69 -7.79 7.01
C ILE A 116 -3.08 -8.89 7.98
N MET A 117 -3.25 -8.51 9.25
CA MET A 117 -3.61 -9.43 10.31
C MET A 117 -4.87 -8.94 10.99
N ARG A 118 -5.82 -9.85 11.20
CA ARG A 118 -7.00 -9.54 11.98
C ARG A 118 -6.60 -9.31 13.43
N MET A 119 -7.13 -8.26 14.03
CA MET A 119 -6.96 -8.00 15.45
C MET A 119 -8.13 -8.55 16.24
N ASP A 120 -7.82 -9.17 17.36
CA ASP A 120 -8.85 -9.42 18.36
C ASP A 120 -9.23 -8.07 18.96
N ASP A 121 -10.49 -7.71 18.86
CA ASP A 121 -10.97 -6.38 19.23
C ASP A 121 -11.34 -6.31 20.71
N GLY A 122 -10.69 -7.06 21.55
CA GLY A 122 -10.88 -6.99 22.99
C GLY A 122 -12.16 -7.64 23.48
N THR A 123 -12.82 -8.38 22.66
CA THR A 123 -13.97 -9.18 23.07
C THR A 123 -13.56 -10.41 23.86
N LEU A 124 -12.43 -10.33 24.37
CA LEU A 124 -11.84 -11.38 25.17
C LEU A 124 -12.49 -11.48 26.53
#